data_e2b2c9b3977a15f5e085f1fbad7295d0
#
_entry.id   e2b2c9b3977a15f5e085f1fbad7295d0
#
_cell.length_a   1.000
_cell.length_b   1.000
_cell.length_c   1.000
_cell.angle_alpha   90.00
_cell.angle_beta   90.00
_cell.angle_gamma   90.00
#
_symmetry.space_group_name_H-M   'P 1'
#
loop_
_entity.id
_entity.type
_entity.pdbx_description
1 polymer ?
#
loop_
_entity_poly.entity_id
_entity_poly.type
_entity_poly.pdbx_seq_one_letter_code
_entity_poly.pdbx_strand_id
1 'polypeptide(L)'
;MKILFSILREFKEWLEYFIRFIPGRTGNYLRNLYYQYRTKNKFTNNRFETGLKIEYPKNVRISSNSYFGLNCKIYACESSIVEIGKNVSFNSNVMINARGIGKILIGKNVLIGPNVVIRSNNHNYQDRSIPIIKQGMTKGTIIIEDNVWISSNCVILPNCKIG
;
A
#
# COMPACT_ATOMS: atom_id res chain seq x y z
N MET A 1 8.16 19.95 -25.56
CA MET A 1 7.93 19.85 -24.13
C MET A 1 7.10 18.62 -23.72
N LYS A 2 5.88 18.37 -24.25
CA LYS A 2 5.03 17.20 -23.92
C LYS A 2 5.71 15.83 -24.17
N ILE A 3 6.42 15.67 -25.28
CA ILE A 3 7.13 14.42 -25.63
C ILE A 3 8.24 14.10 -24.63
N LEU A 4 9.05 15.09 -24.23
CA LEU A 4 10.12 14.91 -23.26
C LEU A 4 9.56 14.48 -21.88
N PHE A 5 8.45 15.07 -21.44
CA PHE A 5 7.76 14.65 -20.20
C PHE A 5 7.23 13.21 -20.29
N SER A 6 6.73 12.80 -21.46
CA SER A 6 6.28 11.42 -21.68
C SER A 6 7.45 10.44 -21.56
N ILE A 7 8.57 10.72 -22.23
CA ILE A 7 9.77 9.88 -22.20
C ILE A 7 10.34 9.75 -20.77
N LEU A 8 10.43 10.86 -20.04
CA LEU A 8 10.90 10.86 -18.65
C LEU A 8 9.99 10.06 -17.72
N ARG A 9 8.67 10.12 -17.96
CA ARG A 9 7.71 9.32 -17.20
C ARG A 9 7.89 7.83 -17.48
N GLU A 10 8.01 7.45 -18.74
CA GLU A 10 8.27 6.06 -19.13
C GLU A 10 9.57 5.53 -18.53
N PHE A 11 10.65 6.28 -18.67
CA PHE A 11 11.94 5.90 -18.07
C PHE A 11 11.82 5.65 -16.56
N LYS A 12 11.06 6.48 -15.85
CA LYS A 12 10.81 6.29 -14.42
C LYS A 12 10.00 5.01 -14.12
N GLU A 13 9.02 4.69 -14.95
CA GLU A 13 8.22 3.46 -14.81
C GLU A 13 9.09 2.21 -15.08
N TRP A 14 9.97 2.26 -16.08
CA TRP A 14 10.95 1.21 -16.34
C TRP A 14 11.92 1.03 -15.18
N LEU A 15 12.49 2.11 -14.66
CA LEU A 15 13.39 2.06 -13.51
C LEU A 15 12.70 1.44 -12.28
N GLU A 16 11.47 1.86 -11.99
CA GLU A 16 10.69 1.30 -10.90
C GLU A 16 10.44 -0.20 -11.11
N TYR A 17 10.08 -0.60 -12.33
CA TYR A 17 9.90 -2.00 -12.67
C TYR A 17 11.15 -2.82 -12.38
N PHE A 18 12.30 -2.41 -12.88
CA PHE A 18 13.57 -3.12 -12.64
C PHE A 18 13.88 -3.23 -11.14
N ILE A 19 13.84 -2.12 -10.39
CA ILE A 19 14.11 -2.13 -8.95
C ILE A 19 13.18 -3.12 -8.21
N ARG A 20 11.91 -3.17 -8.57
CA ARG A 20 10.92 -4.05 -7.95
C ARG A 20 11.22 -5.53 -8.16
N PHE A 21 11.83 -5.90 -9.28
CA PHE A 21 12.01 -7.30 -9.66
C PHE A 21 13.44 -7.82 -9.54
N ILE A 22 14.42 -6.99 -9.17
CA ILE A 22 15.75 -7.48 -8.82
C ILE A 22 15.67 -8.42 -7.61
N PRO A 23 16.11 -9.68 -7.72
CA PRO A 23 15.98 -10.64 -6.63
C PRO A 23 17.02 -10.44 -5.52
N GLY A 24 16.82 -11.13 -4.40
CA GLY A 24 17.80 -11.31 -3.35
C GLY A 24 18.13 -10.05 -2.54
N ARG A 25 19.27 -10.08 -1.86
CA ARG A 25 19.70 -9.02 -0.93
C ARG A 25 19.93 -7.69 -1.64
N THR A 26 20.52 -7.72 -2.83
CA THR A 26 20.75 -6.52 -3.65
C THR A 26 19.42 -5.85 -4.01
N GLY A 27 18.44 -6.63 -4.46
CA GLY A 27 17.12 -6.09 -4.77
C GLY A 27 16.43 -5.49 -3.54
N ASN A 28 16.52 -6.16 -2.38
CA ASN A 28 15.99 -5.61 -1.13
C ASN A 28 16.65 -4.28 -0.76
N TYR A 29 17.96 -4.18 -0.85
CA TYR A 29 18.71 -2.95 -0.59
C TYR A 29 18.27 -1.81 -1.51
N LEU A 30 18.19 -2.06 -2.82
CA LEU A 30 17.77 -1.08 -3.80
C LEU A 30 16.32 -0.62 -3.58
N ARG A 31 15.41 -1.54 -3.26
CA ARG A 31 14.02 -1.20 -2.90
C ARG A 31 13.93 -0.35 -1.64
N ASN A 32 14.75 -0.62 -0.63
CA ASN A 32 14.80 0.20 0.58
C ASN A 32 15.22 1.64 0.25
N LEU A 33 16.30 1.83 -0.50
CA LEU A 33 16.75 3.17 -0.92
C LEU A 33 15.69 3.88 -1.77
N TYR A 34 15.14 3.17 -2.76
CA TYR A 34 14.13 3.71 -3.66
C TYR A 34 12.88 4.18 -2.91
N TYR A 35 12.34 3.36 -2.01
CA TYR A 35 11.13 3.72 -1.28
C TYR A 35 11.38 4.75 -0.18
N GLN A 36 12.54 4.80 0.47
CA GLN A 36 12.90 5.91 1.35
C GLN A 36 12.87 7.26 0.59
N TYR A 37 13.48 7.29 -0.58
CA TYR A 37 13.47 8.47 -1.44
C TYR A 37 12.05 8.86 -1.89
N ARG A 38 11.24 7.88 -2.31
CA ARG A 38 9.89 8.10 -2.85
C ARG A 38 8.86 8.48 -1.79
N THR A 39 8.91 7.89 -0.61
CA THR A 39 8.02 8.20 0.51
C THR A 39 8.49 9.42 1.31
N LYS A 40 9.71 9.88 1.10
CA LYS A 40 10.39 10.89 1.94
C LYS A 40 10.41 10.52 3.42
N ASN A 41 10.43 9.26 3.72
CA ASN A 41 10.32 8.72 5.06
C ASN A 41 11.57 7.88 5.36
N LYS A 42 12.22 8.15 6.48
CA LYS A 42 13.38 7.38 6.93
C LYS A 42 12.89 6.19 7.74
N PHE A 43 13.33 5.01 7.37
CA PHE A 43 13.12 3.76 8.09
C PHE A 43 14.36 2.89 8.02
N THR A 44 14.50 1.97 8.95
CA THR A 44 15.63 1.03 9.03
C THR A 44 15.13 -0.40 9.16
N ASN A 45 15.95 -1.35 8.74
CA ASN A 45 15.69 -2.79 8.86
C ASN A 45 14.37 -3.27 8.21
N ASN A 46 13.87 -2.55 7.20
CA ASN A 46 12.73 -3.02 6.44
C ASN A 46 13.18 -4.04 5.39
N ARG A 47 12.37 -5.06 5.19
CA ARG A 47 12.57 -6.05 4.15
C ARG A 47 11.41 -5.98 3.15
N PHE A 48 11.73 -5.62 1.93
CA PHE A 48 10.80 -5.51 0.82
C PHE A 48 11.07 -6.63 -0.18
N GLU A 49 10.22 -7.62 -0.25
CA GLU A 49 10.37 -8.70 -1.23
C GLU A 49 10.01 -8.25 -2.65
N THR A 50 10.32 -9.08 -3.61
CA THR A 50 10.12 -8.83 -5.03
C THR A 50 8.66 -8.50 -5.34
N GLY A 51 8.44 -7.52 -6.21
CA GLY A 51 7.12 -7.16 -6.70
C GLY A 51 6.36 -6.14 -5.85
N LEU A 52 6.90 -5.67 -4.70
CA LEU A 52 6.25 -4.60 -3.93
C LEU A 52 6.00 -3.38 -4.83
N LYS A 53 4.76 -2.89 -4.84
CA LYS A 53 4.38 -1.65 -5.55
C LYS A 53 3.72 -0.66 -4.59
N ILE A 54 4.18 0.60 -4.62
CA ILE A 54 3.59 1.69 -3.84
C ILE A 54 3.20 2.81 -4.80
N GLU A 55 1.90 3.04 -4.97
CA GLU A 55 1.37 4.19 -5.69
C GLU A 55 1.21 5.39 -4.73
N TYR A 56 1.45 6.60 -5.22
CA TYR A 56 1.44 7.83 -4.42
C TYR A 56 2.25 7.71 -3.11
N PRO A 57 3.53 7.33 -3.19
CA PRO A 57 4.34 7.03 -2.01
C PRO A 57 4.47 8.20 -1.02
N LYS A 58 4.27 9.43 -1.45
CA LYS A 58 4.27 10.61 -0.57
C LYS A 58 3.20 10.56 0.53
N ASN A 59 2.12 9.81 0.30
CA ASN A 59 0.99 9.64 1.22
C ASN A 59 1.04 8.31 1.98
N VAL A 60 2.19 7.63 1.90
CA VAL A 60 2.44 6.36 2.57
C VAL A 60 3.59 6.55 3.56
N ARG A 61 3.34 6.32 4.83
CA ARG A 61 4.34 6.32 5.90
C ARG A 61 4.57 4.90 6.39
N ILE A 62 5.81 4.47 6.38
CA ILE A 62 6.22 3.13 6.82
C ILE A 62 7.25 3.31 7.93
N SER A 63 7.03 2.68 9.07
CA SER A 63 8.02 2.68 10.15
C SER A 63 9.04 1.54 9.98
N SER A 64 10.04 1.53 10.87
CA SER A 64 11.15 0.57 10.83
C SER A 64 10.73 -0.85 11.21
N ASN A 65 11.58 -1.83 10.86
CA ASN A 65 11.44 -3.26 11.16
C ASN A 65 10.19 -3.90 10.54
N SER A 66 9.77 -3.43 9.37
CA SER A 66 8.60 -3.98 8.69
C SER A 66 9.01 -4.93 7.56
N TYR A 67 8.23 -5.98 7.36
CA TYR A 67 8.40 -6.96 6.31
C TYR A 67 7.24 -6.90 5.31
N PHE A 68 7.56 -6.89 4.04
CA PHE A 68 6.59 -6.98 2.95
C PHE A 68 6.94 -8.17 2.08
N GLY A 69 6.09 -9.17 2.09
CA GLY A 69 6.22 -10.37 1.28
C GLY A 69 6.09 -10.11 -0.22
N LEU A 70 6.16 -11.18 -0.99
CA LEU A 70 6.11 -11.12 -2.45
C LEU A 70 4.83 -10.45 -2.95
N ASN A 71 4.96 -9.59 -3.97
CA ASN A 71 3.84 -8.98 -4.69
C ASN A 71 2.87 -8.15 -3.85
N CYS A 72 3.29 -7.65 -2.70
CA CYS A 72 2.48 -6.71 -1.93
C CYS A 72 2.22 -5.43 -2.72
N LYS A 73 1.03 -4.82 -2.51
CA LYS A 73 0.62 -3.61 -3.20
C LYS A 73 0.02 -2.60 -2.23
N ILE A 74 0.47 -1.36 -2.30
CA ILE A 74 -0.12 -0.23 -1.57
C ILE A 74 -0.61 0.77 -2.61
N TYR A 75 -1.92 0.95 -2.66
CA TYR A 75 -2.58 1.93 -3.51
C TYR A 75 -3.04 3.11 -2.67
N ALA A 76 -2.35 4.21 -2.79
CA ALA A 76 -2.76 5.50 -2.25
C ALA A 76 -3.20 6.43 -3.39
N CYS A 77 -3.63 7.63 -3.08
CA CYS A 77 -3.87 8.73 -4.01
C CYS A 77 -3.58 10.05 -3.31
N GLU A 78 -3.77 11.16 -4.00
CA GLU A 78 -3.41 12.49 -3.49
C GLU A 78 -4.08 12.84 -2.14
N SER A 79 -5.30 12.39 -1.93
CA SER A 79 -6.12 12.71 -0.75
C SER A 79 -6.21 11.58 0.28
N SER A 80 -5.43 10.52 0.13
CA SER A 80 -5.45 9.38 1.04
C SER A 80 -4.26 9.38 2.01
N ILE A 81 -4.38 8.60 3.09
CA ILE A 81 -3.33 8.40 4.07
C ILE A 81 -3.19 6.89 4.33
N VAL A 82 -1.96 6.39 4.26
CA VAL A 82 -1.59 5.05 4.73
C VAL A 82 -0.45 5.20 5.72
N GLU A 83 -0.67 4.78 6.95
CA GLU A 83 0.35 4.77 8.00
C GLU A 83 0.55 3.36 8.53
N ILE A 84 1.81 2.92 8.59
CA ILE A 84 2.22 1.59 9.01
C ILE A 84 3.21 1.74 10.15
N GLY A 85 2.85 1.20 11.29
CA GLY A 85 3.65 1.23 12.51
C GLY A 85 4.91 0.37 12.45
N LYS A 86 5.62 0.27 13.58
CA LYS A 86 6.84 -0.54 13.68
C LYS A 86 6.52 -2.03 13.80
N ASN A 87 7.46 -2.88 13.32
CA ASN A 87 7.37 -4.33 13.47
C ASN A 87 6.11 -4.93 12.81
N VAL A 88 5.70 -4.41 11.67
CA VAL A 88 4.56 -4.95 10.94
C VAL A 88 5.04 -5.92 9.87
N SER A 89 4.40 -7.08 9.80
CA SER A 89 4.70 -8.11 8.81
C SER A 89 3.50 -8.34 7.89
N PHE A 90 3.72 -8.12 6.61
CA PHE A 90 2.77 -8.45 5.55
C PHE A 90 3.27 -9.69 4.82
N ASN A 91 2.48 -10.75 4.79
CA ASN A 91 2.79 -11.91 3.96
C ASN A 91 2.57 -11.60 2.46
N SER A 92 2.73 -12.58 1.60
CA SER A 92 2.65 -12.39 0.15
C SER A 92 1.25 -11.97 -0.33
N ASN A 93 1.20 -11.21 -1.42
CA ASN A 93 -0.02 -10.75 -2.10
C ASN A 93 -0.96 -9.89 -1.25
N VAL A 94 -0.47 -9.25 -0.20
CA VAL A 94 -1.31 -8.32 0.57
C VAL A 94 -1.57 -7.06 -0.24
N MET A 95 -2.83 -6.63 -0.29
CA MET A 95 -3.25 -5.41 -0.95
C MET A 95 -3.80 -4.40 0.07
N ILE A 96 -3.17 -3.23 0.15
CA ILE A 96 -3.65 -2.07 0.90
C ILE A 96 -4.16 -1.06 -0.11
N ASN A 97 -5.46 -0.72 -0.07
CA ASN A 97 -6.08 0.19 -1.03
C ASN A 97 -6.80 1.33 -0.30
N ALA A 98 -6.16 2.49 -0.26
CA ALA A 98 -6.67 3.73 0.32
C ALA A 98 -7.08 4.76 -0.75
N ARG A 99 -7.33 4.33 -1.99
CA ARG A 99 -7.75 5.25 -3.07
C ARG A 99 -9.04 5.98 -2.70
N GLY A 100 -9.26 7.14 -3.29
CA GLY A 100 -10.29 8.06 -2.85
C GLY A 100 -9.79 8.92 -1.69
N ILE A 101 -10.60 9.27 -0.71
CA ILE A 101 -10.17 10.02 0.49
C ILE A 101 -10.14 9.07 1.70
N GLY A 102 -9.59 7.88 1.50
CA GLY A 102 -9.56 6.85 2.52
C GLY A 102 -8.34 6.97 3.44
N LYS A 103 -8.49 6.47 4.68
CA LYS A 103 -7.40 6.35 5.64
C LYS A 103 -7.24 4.90 6.06
N ILE A 104 -5.98 4.43 6.11
CA ILE A 104 -5.64 3.11 6.64
C ILE A 104 -4.50 3.31 7.62
N LEU A 105 -4.78 3.05 8.88
CA LEU A 105 -3.85 3.20 9.99
C LEU A 105 -3.59 1.83 10.59
N ILE A 106 -2.34 1.39 10.55
CA ILE A 106 -1.90 0.09 11.08
C ILE A 106 -0.92 0.35 12.22
N GLY A 107 -1.23 -0.18 13.39
CA GLY A 107 -0.45 -0.05 14.60
C GLY A 107 0.89 -0.81 14.56
N LYS A 108 1.45 -1.08 15.72
CA LYS A 108 2.74 -1.79 15.88
C LYS A 108 2.51 -3.27 16.13
N ASN A 109 3.53 -4.09 15.81
CA ASN A 109 3.51 -5.53 16.09
C ASN A 109 2.32 -6.25 15.45
N VAL A 110 1.95 -5.86 14.24
CA VAL A 110 0.82 -6.43 13.50
C VAL A 110 1.32 -7.49 12.53
N LEU A 111 0.62 -8.63 12.49
CA LEU A 111 0.85 -9.70 11.53
C LEU A 111 -0.32 -9.77 10.55
N ILE A 112 -0.02 -9.75 9.26
CA ILE A 112 -1.02 -9.83 8.19
C ILE A 112 -0.70 -11.03 7.29
N GLY A 113 -1.61 -11.98 7.26
CA GLY A 113 -1.52 -13.21 6.48
C GLY A 113 -1.54 -12.96 4.97
N PRO A 114 -1.25 -14.00 4.17
CA PRO A 114 -1.24 -13.87 2.71
C PRO A 114 -2.63 -13.61 2.13
N ASN A 115 -2.64 -12.95 0.98
CA ASN A 115 -3.85 -12.63 0.22
C ASN A 115 -4.88 -11.77 0.98
N VAL A 116 -4.47 -11.04 2.01
CA VAL A 116 -5.34 -10.12 2.73
C VAL A 116 -5.55 -8.87 1.90
N VAL A 117 -6.80 -8.41 1.83
CA VAL A 117 -7.20 -7.16 1.16
C VAL A 117 -7.72 -6.17 2.20
N ILE A 118 -7.07 -5.01 2.32
CA ILE A 118 -7.49 -3.91 3.19
C ILE A 118 -7.88 -2.75 2.28
N ARG A 119 -9.16 -2.39 2.23
CA ARG A 119 -9.63 -1.31 1.37
C ARG A 119 -10.57 -0.35 2.08
N SER A 120 -10.26 0.93 2.03
CA SER A 120 -10.99 2.00 2.74
C SER A 120 -12.09 2.67 1.91
N ASN A 121 -12.47 2.08 0.79
CA ASN A 121 -13.55 2.58 -0.07
C ASN A 121 -14.41 1.47 -0.64
N ASN A 122 -15.67 1.77 -0.93
CA ASN A 122 -16.60 0.92 -1.67
C ASN A 122 -17.33 1.74 -2.71
N HIS A 123 -17.83 1.10 -3.77
CA HIS A 123 -18.74 1.73 -4.70
C HIS A 123 -20.12 1.94 -4.04
N ASN A 124 -20.74 3.09 -4.32
CA ASN A 124 -22.14 3.31 -4.01
C ASN A 124 -23.01 2.49 -4.98
N TYR A 125 -24.12 1.95 -4.47
CA TYR A 125 -24.99 1.04 -5.24
C TYR A 125 -26.48 1.20 -4.90
N GLN A 126 -26.82 2.19 -4.07
CA GLN A 126 -28.19 2.35 -3.56
C GLN A 126 -29.18 2.82 -4.63
N ASP A 127 -28.75 3.60 -5.59
CA ASP A 127 -29.62 4.11 -6.64
C ASP A 127 -29.68 3.12 -7.81
N ARG A 128 -30.85 2.46 -7.95
CA ARG A 128 -31.08 1.47 -9.01
C ARG A 128 -31.27 2.09 -10.41
N SER A 129 -31.48 3.38 -10.49
CA SER A 129 -31.67 4.10 -11.77
C SER A 129 -30.35 4.49 -12.42
N ILE A 130 -29.23 4.45 -11.66
CA ILE A 130 -27.92 4.87 -12.12
C ILE A 130 -26.94 3.68 -12.10
N PRO A 131 -26.19 3.44 -13.19
CA PRO A 131 -25.13 2.41 -13.17
C PRO A 131 -24.16 2.59 -12.01
N ILE A 132 -23.77 1.52 -11.33
CA ILE A 132 -22.90 1.54 -10.14
C ILE A 132 -21.62 2.35 -10.38
N ILE A 133 -21.02 2.22 -11.56
CA ILE A 133 -19.79 2.95 -11.92
C ILE A 133 -19.98 4.48 -11.91
N LYS A 134 -21.21 4.97 -12.03
CA LYS A 134 -21.52 6.41 -12.03
C LYS A 134 -21.94 6.94 -10.65
N GLN A 135 -22.20 6.07 -9.68
CA GLN A 135 -22.66 6.47 -8.35
C GLN A 135 -21.53 6.95 -7.43
N GLY A 136 -20.27 6.83 -7.86
CA GLY A 136 -19.12 7.22 -7.04
C GLY A 136 -18.74 6.19 -5.97
N MET A 137 -18.02 6.65 -4.94
CA MET A 137 -17.48 5.78 -3.88
C MET A 137 -17.73 6.37 -2.50
N THR A 138 -18.05 5.49 -1.56
CA THR A 138 -18.02 5.79 -0.12
C THR A 138 -16.58 5.79 0.36
N LYS A 139 -16.27 6.69 1.28
CA LYS A 139 -14.96 6.85 1.93
C LYS A 139 -15.03 6.27 3.33
N GLY A 140 -13.91 5.73 3.80
CA GLY A 140 -13.86 5.22 5.17
C GLY A 140 -12.45 5.23 5.75
N THR A 141 -12.42 5.01 7.06
CA THR A 141 -11.19 4.82 7.81
C THR A 141 -11.12 3.39 8.29
N ILE A 142 -9.93 2.78 8.14
CA ILE A 142 -9.63 1.48 8.73
C ILE A 142 -8.55 1.71 9.78
N ILE A 143 -8.77 1.18 10.97
CA ILE A 143 -7.82 1.21 12.08
C ILE A 143 -7.53 -0.24 12.50
N ILE A 144 -6.28 -0.65 12.39
CA ILE A 144 -5.78 -1.90 12.95
C ILE A 144 -4.87 -1.51 14.10
N GLU A 145 -5.26 -1.88 15.32
CA GLU A 145 -4.55 -1.48 16.54
C GLU A 145 -3.23 -2.26 16.69
N ASP A 146 -2.52 -2.00 17.77
CA ASP A 146 -1.27 -2.69 18.06
C ASP A 146 -1.52 -4.17 18.40
N ASN A 147 -0.54 -5.04 18.09
CA ASN A 147 -0.55 -6.46 18.47
C ASN A 147 -1.72 -7.29 17.89
N VAL A 148 -2.15 -6.98 16.68
CA VAL A 148 -3.22 -7.66 15.96
C VAL A 148 -2.65 -8.70 14.99
N TRP A 149 -3.32 -9.85 14.88
CA TRP A 149 -3.09 -10.82 13.82
C TRP A 149 -4.33 -10.96 12.92
N ILE A 150 -4.14 -10.68 11.64
CA ILE A 150 -5.14 -10.90 10.59
C ILE A 150 -4.73 -12.15 9.80
N SER A 151 -5.57 -13.17 9.82
CA SER A 151 -5.32 -14.42 9.11
C SER A 151 -5.39 -14.27 7.59
N SER A 152 -5.05 -15.32 6.86
CA SER A 152 -5.03 -15.33 5.39
C SER A 152 -6.42 -15.14 4.77
N ASN A 153 -6.44 -14.61 3.54
CA ASN A 153 -7.65 -14.44 2.71
C ASN A 153 -8.76 -13.56 3.35
N CYS A 154 -8.42 -12.73 4.33
CA CYS A 154 -9.38 -11.79 4.91
C CYS A 154 -9.55 -10.55 4.03
N VAL A 155 -10.77 -10.00 4.04
CA VAL A 155 -11.09 -8.70 3.42
C VAL A 155 -11.55 -7.74 4.51
N ILE A 156 -10.80 -6.65 4.70
CA ILE A 156 -11.13 -5.58 5.65
C ILE A 156 -11.75 -4.43 4.88
N LEU A 157 -12.97 -4.10 5.23
CA LEU A 157 -13.80 -3.10 4.55
C LEU A 157 -13.76 -1.73 5.24
N PRO A 158 -14.24 -0.66 4.60
CA PRO A 158 -14.27 0.68 5.16
C PRO A 158 -14.96 0.75 6.53
N ASN A 159 -14.47 1.66 7.39
CA ASN A 159 -15.01 1.95 8.72
C ASN A 159 -14.89 0.77 9.72
N CYS A 160 -13.87 -0.06 9.52
CA CYS A 160 -13.54 -1.16 10.41
C CYS A 160 -12.47 -0.73 11.41
N LYS A 161 -12.65 -1.10 12.68
CA LYS A 161 -11.64 -1.02 13.72
C LYS A 161 -11.40 -2.43 14.27
N ILE A 162 -10.13 -2.86 14.31
CA ILE A 162 -9.70 -4.18 14.74
C ILE A 162 -8.66 -3.99 15.85
N GLY A 163 -8.92 -4.57 17.02
CA GLY A 163 -8.05 -4.56 18.18
C GLY A 163 -8.06 -5.89 18.92
#